data_8d3b37d47ba03ce69bed960516b28379
#
_entry.id   8d3b37d47ba03ce69bed960516b28379
#
_cell.length_a   1.000
_cell.length_b   1.000
_cell.length_c   1.000
_cell.angle_alpha   90.00
_cell.angle_beta   90.00
_cell.angle_gamma   90.00
#
_symmetry.space_group_name_H-M   'P 1'
#
loop_
_entity.id
_entity.type
_entity.pdbx_description
1 polymer ?
#
loop_
_entity_poly.entity_id
_entity_poly.type
_entity_poly.pdbx_seq_one_letter_code
_entity_poly.pdbx_strand_id
1 'polypeptide(L)'
;MVDFSKRDVSEIERCDLNIKVAREFVEAFTGRAIISQAWKATDEKFPCGRYIKISKGPIKSVDSVKYWPYDGGAQATLSDSSYLALCEDDGVTIMLRTGYSWPSTDERPDAIEINFTAGYSDATRVPESLKQAIRVIAADEADYATQYITGT
;
A
#
# COMPACT_ATOMS: atom_id res chain seq x y z
N MET A 1 6.12 -7.61 47.13
CA MET A 1 5.67 -8.53 46.07
C MET A 1 5.70 -7.74 44.77
N VAL A 2 6.69 -7.99 43.91
CA VAL A 2 6.84 -7.23 42.64
C VAL A 2 5.82 -7.79 41.67
N ASP A 3 4.92 -6.94 41.20
CA ASP A 3 3.89 -7.31 40.24
C ASP A 3 4.52 -7.47 38.83
N PHE A 4 4.88 -8.69 38.48
CA PHE A 4 5.47 -9.03 37.19
C PHE A 4 4.47 -8.89 36.02
N SER A 5 3.17 -8.92 36.27
CA SER A 5 2.15 -8.88 35.22
C SER A 5 2.08 -7.54 34.45
N LYS A 6 2.30 -6.42 35.18
CA LYS A 6 2.27 -5.08 34.53
C LYS A 6 3.55 -4.78 33.75
N ARG A 7 4.68 -5.38 34.11
CA ARG A 7 5.95 -5.18 33.40
C ARG A 7 5.95 -5.92 32.09
N ASP A 8 5.43 -7.14 32.05
CA ASP A 8 5.32 -7.97 30.83
C ASP A 8 4.39 -7.34 29.79
N VAL A 9 3.26 -6.77 30.20
CA VAL A 9 2.32 -6.09 29.28
C VAL A 9 2.96 -4.86 28.63
N SER A 10 3.67 -4.03 29.41
CA SER A 10 4.31 -2.83 28.88
C SER A 10 5.48 -3.14 27.92
N GLU A 11 6.19 -4.24 28.12
CA GLU A 11 7.26 -4.70 27.23
C GLU A 11 6.69 -5.25 25.91
N ILE A 12 5.61 -6.01 25.98
CA ILE A 12 4.90 -6.50 24.79
C ILE A 12 4.36 -5.35 23.95
N GLU A 13 3.70 -4.37 24.57
CA GLU A 13 3.18 -3.19 23.87
C GLU A 13 4.28 -2.37 23.18
N ARG A 14 5.46 -2.26 23.82
CA ARG A 14 6.64 -1.59 23.22
C ARG A 14 7.21 -2.38 22.05
N CYS A 15 7.33 -3.70 22.19
CA CYS A 15 7.76 -4.55 21.07
C CYS A 15 6.81 -4.45 19.88
N ASP A 16 5.50 -4.45 20.11
CA ASP A 16 4.50 -4.31 19.07
C ASP A 16 4.59 -2.94 18.38
N LEU A 17 4.83 -1.87 19.14
CA LEU A 17 5.03 -0.54 18.59
C LEU A 17 6.29 -0.47 17.71
N ASN A 18 7.42 -0.98 18.18
CA ASN A 18 8.67 -0.99 17.43
C ASN A 18 8.55 -1.80 16.13
N ILE A 19 7.84 -2.92 16.14
CA ILE A 19 7.56 -3.71 14.94
C ILE A 19 6.69 -2.92 13.96
N LYS A 20 5.69 -2.17 14.43
CA LYS A 20 4.86 -1.32 13.57
C LYS A 20 5.68 -0.21 12.92
N VAL A 21 6.49 0.51 13.70
CA VAL A 21 7.37 1.58 13.19
C VAL A 21 8.36 1.02 12.16
N ALA A 22 9.03 -0.09 12.48
CA ALA A 22 9.96 -0.74 11.57
C ALA A 22 9.30 -1.18 10.26
N ARG A 23 8.07 -1.73 10.33
CA ARG A 23 7.31 -2.10 9.14
C ARG A 23 6.98 -0.88 8.29
N GLU A 24 6.46 0.19 8.89
CA GLU A 24 6.12 1.44 8.18
C GLU A 24 7.34 2.04 7.50
N PHE A 25 8.49 2.01 8.15
CA PHE A 25 9.76 2.43 7.57
C PHE A 25 10.13 1.58 6.34
N VAL A 26 10.07 0.25 6.46
CA VAL A 26 10.37 -0.66 5.34
C VAL A 26 9.38 -0.48 4.19
N GLU A 27 8.08 -0.30 4.48
CA GLU A 27 7.05 0.00 3.47
C GLU A 27 7.33 1.32 2.74
N ALA A 28 7.69 2.36 3.47
CA ALA A 28 8.04 3.68 2.90
C ALA A 28 9.31 3.60 2.05
N PHE A 29 10.35 2.93 2.52
CA PHE A 29 11.63 2.81 1.84
C PHE A 29 11.54 1.96 0.56
N THR A 30 10.82 0.86 0.61
CA THR A 30 10.69 -0.07 -0.52
C THR A 30 9.57 0.30 -1.50
N GLY A 31 8.67 1.21 -1.12
CA GLY A 31 7.45 1.50 -1.86
C GLY A 31 6.43 0.35 -1.86
N ARG A 32 6.66 -0.72 -1.08
CA ARG A 32 5.83 -1.92 -1.03
C ARG A 32 4.82 -1.85 0.11
N ALA A 33 3.68 -2.52 -0.05
CA ALA A 33 2.76 -2.82 1.03
C ALA A 33 3.10 -4.20 1.61
N ILE A 34 3.37 -4.29 2.92
CA ILE A 34 3.71 -5.57 3.56
C ILE A 34 2.45 -6.28 4.03
N ILE A 35 1.54 -5.55 4.66
CA ILE A 35 0.24 -6.09 5.04
C ILE A 35 -0.82 -5.73 4.02
N SER A 36 -1.82 -6.60 3.86
CA SER A 36 -2.94 -6.37 2.95
C SER A 36 -3.76 -5.16 3.38
N GLN A 37 -3.85 -4.15 2.53
CA GLN A 37 -4.54 -2.89 2.79
C GLN A 37 -5.10 -2.29 1.50
N ALA A 38 -6.19 -1.54 1.64
CA ALA A 38 -6.81 -0.84 0.52
C ALA A 38 -6.05 0.46 0.23
N TRP A 39 -5.81 0.72 -1.04
CA TRP A 39 -5.14 1.90 -1.55
C TRP A 39 -5.99 2.60 -2.59
N LYS A 40 -5.76 3.89 -2.71
CA LYS A 40 -6.33 4.73 -3.75
C LYS A 40 -5.21 5.49 -4.46
N ALA A 41 -5.14 5.35 -5.79
CA ALA A 41 -4.34 6.20 -6.64
C ALA A 41 -5.25 7.17 -7.39
N THR A 42 -4.81 8.42 -7.53
CA THR A 42 -5.54 9.45 -8.29
C THR A 42 -4.63 10.06 -9.35
N ASP A 43 -5.24 10.46 -10.46
CA ASP A 43 -4.55 11.16 -11.54
C ASP A 43 -5.50 12.18 -12.18
N GLU A 44 -4.93 13.19 -12.86
CA GLU A 44 -5.69 14.26 -13.51
C GLU A 44 -6.31 13.85 -14.85
N LYS A 45 -5.77 12.84 -15.51
CA LYS A 45 -6.26 12.38 -16.84
C LYS A 45 -5.79 10.97 -17.17
N PHE A 46 -6.53 10.30 -18.02
CA PHE A 46 -6.06 9.05 -18.61
C PHE A 46 -4.86 9.27 -19.54
N PRO A 47 -3.91 8.33 -19.60
CA PRO A 47 -2.77 8.44 -20.51
C PRO A 47 -3.22 8.38 -21.97
N CYS A 48 -2.43 9.01 -22.84
CA CYS A 48 -2.66 8.88 -24.31
C CYS A 48 -2.46 7.44 -24.81
N GLY A 49 -1.74 6.61 -24.05
CA GLY A 49 -1.54 5.19 -24.30
C GLY A 49 -2.67 4.31 -23.79
N ARG A 50 -2.52 2.99 -24.00
CA ARG A 50 -3.51 2.00 -23.57
C ARG A 50 -3.26 1.46 -22.15
N TYR A 51 -2.23 1.94 -21.44
CA TYR A 51 -1.77 1.39 -20.18
C TYR A 51 -1.74 2.45 -19.09
N ILE A 52 -2.19 2.05 -17.90
CA ILE A 52 -1.90 2.75 -16.65
C ILE A 52 -1.02 1.81 -15.83
N LYS A 53 0.11 2.31 -15.31
CA LYS A 53 0.99 1.54 -14.44
C LYS A 53 1.02 2.16 -13.04
N ILE A 54 0.79 1.34 -12.02
CA ILE A 54 0.88 1.71 -10.61
C ILE A 54 1.97 0.86 -9.98
N SER A 55 3.02 1.51 -9.49
CA SER A 55 4.17 0.86 -8.84
C SER A 55 3.97 0.81 -7.32
N LYS A 56 3.10 -0.08 -6.87
CA LYS A 56 2.84 -0.35 -5.45
C LYS A 56 2.58 -1.84 -5.28
N GLY A 57 3.60 -2.59 -5.00
CA GLY A 57 3.47 -4.05 -4.92
C GLY A 57 3.42 -4.61 -3.49
N PRO A 58 3.10 -5.88 -3.35
CA PRO A 58 2.40 -6.71 -4.33
C PRO A 58 0.92 -6.35 -4.44
N ILE A 59 0.36 -6.31 -5.64
CA ILE A 59 -1.06 -6.04 -5.85
C ILE A 59 -1.85 -7.35 -5.84
N LYS A 60 -2.95 -7.36 -5.08
CA LYS A 60 -3.90 -8.49 -5.03
C LYS A 60 -5.02 -8.34 -6.04
N SER A 61 -5.61 -7.15 -6.10
CA SER A 61 -6.76 -6.85 -6.97
C SER A 61 -6.83 -5.37 -7.31
N VAL A 62 -7.38 -5.06 -8.47
CA VAL A 62 -7.93 -3.74 -8.78
C VAL A 62 -9.43 -3.82 -8.50
N ASP A 63 -9.90 -3.02 -7.56
CA ASP A 63 -11.26 -3.11 -7.06
C ASP A 63 -12.22 -2.24 -7.89
N SER A 64 -11.76 -1.07 -8.36
CA SER A 64 -12.50 -0.22 -9.29
C SER A 64 -11.62 0.83 -9.94
N VAL A 65 -11.97 1.23 -11.16
CA VAL A 65 -11.44 2.39 -11.85
C VAL A 65 -12.60 3.37 -12.03
N LYS A 66 -12.53 4.52 -11.37
CA LYS A 66 -13.57 5.55 -11.42
C LYS A 66 -13.01 6.80 -12.08
N TYR A 67 -13.88 7.60 -12.65
CA TYR A 67 -13.50 8.85 -13.28
C TYR A 67 -14.62 9.88 -13.20
N TRP A 68 -14.26 11.16 -13.30
CA TRP A 68 -15.20 12.25 -13.45
C TRP A 68 -15.32 12.58 -14.93
N PRO A 69 -16.52 12.42 -15.52
CA PRO A 69 -16.74 12.71 -16.94
C PRO A 69 -16.57 14.20 -17.26
N TYR A 70 -16.08 14.50 -18.46
CA TYR A 70 -15.86 15.87 -18.97
C TYR A 70 -17.13 16.73 -19.02
N ASP A 71 -18.30 16.13 -19.12
CA ASP A 71 -19.59 16.81 -19.18
C ASP A 71 -20.08 17.32 -17.82
N GLY A 72 -19.29 17.18 -16.76
CA GLY A 72 -19.64 17.61 -15.39
C GLY A 72 -20.63 16.68 -14.70
N GLY A 73 -20.82 15.46 -15.22
CA GLY A 73 -21.66 14.43 -14.61
C GLY A 73 -21.13 13.89 -13.29
N ALA A 74 -21.90 13.04 -12.62
CA ALA A 74 -21.47 12.33 -11.43
C ALA A 74 -20.30 11.39 -11.74
N GLN A 75 -19.47 11.08 -10.71
CA GLN A 75 -18.38 10.11 -10.83
C GLN A 75 -18.89 8.79 -11.39
N ALA A 76 -18.30 8.33 -12.48
CA ALA A 76 -18.62 7.09 -13.17
C ALA A 76 -17.58 6.01 -12.89
N THR A 77 -18.00 4.74 -12.96
CA THR A 77 -17.08 3.59 -12.84
C THR A 77 -16.84 3.02 -14.24
N LEU A 78 -15.56 2.81 -14.57
CA LEU A 78 -15.18 2.15 -15.81
C LEU A 78 -15.57 0.67 -15.72
N SER A 79 -16.22 0.15 -16.79
CA SER A 79 -16.64 -1.25 -16.82
C SER A 79 -15.44 -2.20 -16.79
N ASP A 80 -15.49 -3.23 -15.95
CA ASP A 80 -14.45 -4.28 -15.85
C ASP A 80 -14.26 -5.02 -17.18
N SER A 81 -15.28 -5.03 -18.05
CA SER A 81 -15.17 -5.60 -19.38
C SER A 81 -14.30 -4.78 -20.34
N SER A 82 -14.01 -3.50 -20.03
CA SER A 82 -13.25 -2.59 -20.90
C SER A 82 -11.74 -2.66 -20.70
N TYR A 83 -11.27 -3.21 -19.59
CA TYR A 83 -9.85 -3.29 -19.27
C TYR A 83 -9.43 -4.67 -18.76
N LEU A 84 -8.13 -4.87 -18.68
CA LEU A 84 -7.48 -6.01 -18.05
C LEU A 84 -6.49 -5.47 -17.03
N ALA A 85 -6.56 -5.95 -15.80
CA ALA A 85 -5.59 -5.66 -14.75
C ALA A 85 -4.60 -6.82 -14.62
N LEU A 86 -3.33 -6.55 -14.87
CA LEU A 86 -2.22 -7.48 -14.68
C LEU A 86 -1.55 -7.13 -13.35
N CYS A 87 -1.87 -7.89 -12.32
CA CYS A 87 -1.31 -7.71 -10.98
C CYS A 87 0.03 -8.45 -10.88
N GLU A 88 1.07 -7.73 -10.45
CA GLU A 88 2.43 -8.21 -10.34
C GLU A 88 2.99 -7.92 -8.93
N ASP A 89 4.15 -8.48 -8.61
CA ASP A 89 4.79 -8.28 -7.30
C ASP A 89 5.28 -6.85 -7.08
N ASP A 90 5.53 -6.08 -8.14
CA ASP A 90 6.00 -4.70 -8.10
C ASP A 90 4.92 -3.67 -8.41
N GLY A 91 3.71 -4.10 -8.79
CA GLY A 91 2.63 -3.19 -9.11
C GLY A 91 1.50 -3.80 -9.92
N VAL A 92 0.76 -2.95 -10.63
CA VAL A 92 -0.28 -3.37 -11.57
C VAL A 92 -0.18 -2.59 -12.87
N THR A 93 -0.40 -3.29 -13.97
CA THR A 93 -0.62 -2.71 -15.29
C THR A 93 -2.09 -2.88 -15.67
N ILE A 94 -2.81 -1.78 -15.77
CA ILE A 94 -4.20 -1.74 -16.25
C ILE A 94 -4.17 -1.42 -17.74
N MET A 95 -4.65 -2.33 -18.56
CA MET A 95 -4.61 -2.21 -20.02
C MET A 95 -6.02 -2.23 -20.59
N LEU A 96 -6.33 -1.29 -21.49
CA LEU A 96 -7.57 -1.32 -22.26
C LEU A 96 -7.64 -2.54 -23.18
N ARG A 97 -8.79 -3.18 -23.21
CA ARG A 97 -9.08 -4.23 -24.18
C ARG A 97 -9.25 -3.64 -25.58
N THR A 98 -9.07 -4.49 -26.60
CA THR A 98 -9.27 -4.10 -27.99
C THR A 98 -10.71 -3.61 -28.22
N GLY A 99 -10.85 -2.50 -28.92
CA GLY A 99 -12.16 -1.88 -29.19
C GLY A 99 -12.64 -0.89 -28.13
N TYR A 100 -11.90 -0.72 -27.02
CA TYR A 100 -12.21 0.28 -26.00
C TYR A 100 -11.22 1.44 -26.03
N SER A 101 -11.68 2.61 -25.59
CA SER A 101 -10.88 3.81 -25.40
C SER A 101 -11.11 4.38 -24.00
N TRP A 102 -10.13 5.11 -23.49
CA TRP A 102 -10.31 5.85 -22.25
C TRP A 102 -11.37 6.93 -22.44
N PRO A 103 -12.28 7.10 -21.48
CA PRO A 103 -13.24 8.21 -21.50
C PRO A 103 -12.55 9.56 -21.33
N SER A 104 -13.17 10.62 -21.82
CA SER A 104 -12.74 11.98 -21.54
C SER A 104 -13.09 12.36 -20.10
N THR A 105 -12.14 12.97 -19.40
CA THR A 105 -12.27 13.35 -18.00
C THR A 105 -12.39 14.85 -17.84
N ASP A 106 -12.99 15.26 -16.71
CA ASP A 106 -13.02 16.63 -16.26
C ASP A 106 -11.62 17.15 -15.93
N GLU A 107 -11.39 18.45 -16.00
CA GLU A 107 -10.11 19.10 -15.68
C GLU A 107 -9.97 19.31 -14.15
N ARG A 108 -9.57 18.25 -13.45
CA ARG A 108 -9.39 18.24 -12.00
C ARG A 108 -8.24 17.30 -11.60
N PRO A 109 -7.53 17.57 -10.49
CA PRO A 109 -6.37 16.77 -10.10
C PRO A 109 -6.72 15.33 -9.68
N ASP A 110 -7.98 15.05 -9.35
CA ASP A 110 -8.51 13.73 -8.98
C ASP A 110 -9.53 13.22 -10.01
N ALA A 111 -9.34 13.56 -11.30
CA ALA A 111 -10.25 13.18 -12.37
C ALA A 111 -10.38 11.66 -12.53
N ILE A 112 -9.35 10.91 -12.15
CA ILE A 112 -9.33 9.45 -12.13
C ILE A 112 -9.05 8.97 -10.71
N GLU A 113 -9.74 7.93 -10.31
CA GLU A 113 -9.57 7.25 -9.03
C GLU A 113 -9.47 5.75 -9.27
N ILE A 114 -8.35 5.16 -8.90
CA ILE A 114 -8.13 3.72 -8.99
C ILE A 114 -8.04 3.16 -7.58
N ASN A 115 -9.01 2.34 -7.21
CA ASN A 115 -9.03 1.65 -5.93
C ASN A 115 -8.49 0.23 -6.11
N PHE A 116 -7.56 -0.16 -5.27
CA PHE A 116 -6.89 -1.45 -5.35
C PHE A 116 -6.47 -1.94 -3.97
N THR A 117 -6.29 -3.25 -3.85
CA THR A 117 -5.76 -3.88 -2.65
C THR A 117 -4.32 -4.32 -2.89
N ALA A 118 -3.39 -3.86 -2.04
CA ALA A 118 -1.99 -4.25 -2.08
C ALA A 118 -1.54 -4.83 -0.75
N GLY A 119 -0.49 -5.64 -0.78
CA GLY A 119 0.10 -6.32 0.37
C GLY A 119 0.00 -7.83 0.29
N TYR A 120 0.83 -8.51 1.08
CA TYR A 120 0.82 -9.97 1.15
C TYR A 120 -0.44 -10.48 1.85
N SER A 121 -0.94 -11.64 1.42
CA SER A 121 -2.16 -12.24 1.98
C SER A 121 -1.98 -12.73 3.43
N ASP A 122 -0.76 -13.16 3.75
CA ASP A 122 -0.37 -13.66 5.06
C ASP A 122 1.14 -13.51 5.28
N ALA A 123 1.57 -13.65 6.53
CA ALA A 123 2.96 -13.49 6.93
C ALA A 123 3.92 -14.52 6.30
N THR A 124 3.43 -15.69 5.87
CA THR A 124 4.28 -16.73 5.27
C THR A 124 4.74 -16.35 3.86
N ARG A 125 3.96 -15.52 3.16
CA ARG A 125 4.25 -15.02 1.82
C ARG A 125 5.17 -13.80 1.79
N VAL A 126 5.37 -13.14 2.93
CA VAL A 126 6.32 -12.02 3.03
C VAL A 126 7.75 -12.57 2.86
N PRO A 127 8.55 -12.03 1.94
CA PRO A 127 9.94 -12.42 1.77
C PRO A 127 10.75 -12.34 3.08
N GLU A 128 11.59 -13.32 3.34
CA GLU A 128 12.40 -13.36 4.57
C GLU A 128 13.34 -12.15 4.69
N SER A 129 13.81 -11.59 3.57
CA SER A 129 14.61 -10.36 3.57
C SER A 129 13.86 -9.17 4.17
N LEU A 130 12.56 -9.01 3.85
CA LEU A 130 11.73 -7.95 4.42
C LEU A 130 11.46 -8.21 5.91
N LYS A 131 11.17 -9.45 6.29
CA LYS A 131 11.02 -9.83 7.70
C LYS A 131 12.29 -9.57 8.50
N GLN A 132 13.45 -9.89 7.92
CA GLN A 132 14.74 -9.64 8.57
C GLN A 132 15.02 -8.14 8.72
N ALA A 133 14.73 -7.33 7.69
CA ALA A 133 14.87 -5.88 7.78
C ALA A 133 14.01 -5.29 8.90
N ILE A 134 12.75 -5.72 9.01
CA ILE A 134 11.85 -5.29 10.10
C ILE A 134 12.41 -5.69 11.46
N ARG A 135 12.91 -6.93 11.61
CA ARG A 135 13.49 -7.39 12.89
C ARG A 135 14.70 -6.56 13.31
N VAL A 136 15.61 -6.25 12.37
CA VAL A 136 16.80 -5.44 12.67
C VAL A 136 16.41 -4.03 13.10
N ILE A 137 15.53 -3.37 12.34
CA ILE A 137 15.10 -2.00 12.66
C ILE A 137 14.34 -1.97 13.99
N ALA A 138 13.46 -2.95 14.26
CA ALA A 138 12.72 -3.01 15.51
C ALA A 138 13.64 -3.25 16.73
N ALA A 139 14.74 -4.00 16.55
CA ALA A 139 15.75 -4.22 17.58
C ALA A 139 16.54 -2.93 17.85
N ASP A 140 16.98 -2.23 16.81
CA ASP A 140 17.69 -0.95 16.93
C ASP A 140 16.83 0.10 17.68
N GLU A 141 15.53 0.20 17.37
CA GLU A 141 14.60 1.08 18.08
C GLU A 141 14.46 0.71 19.57
N ALA A 142 14.47 -0.58 19.89
CA ALA A 142 14.41 -1.04 21.28
C ALA A 142 15.68 -0.67 22.05
N ASP A 143 16.86 -0.81 21.46
CA ASP A 143 18.15 -0.48 22.05
C ASP A 143 18.28 1.04 22.24
N TYR A 144 17.87 1.84 21.28
CA TYR A 144 17.85 3.31 21.38
C TYR A 144 16.97 3.78 22.55
N ALA A 145 15.77 3.24 22.67
CA ALA A 145 14.86 3.58 23.76
C ALA A 145 15.45 3.24 25.14
N THR A 146 16.19 2.15 25.25
CA THR A 146 16.84 1.71 26.49
C THR A 146 18.00 2.64 26.90
N GLN A 147 18.80 3.11 25.95
CA GLN A 147 19.92 4.04 26.21
C GLN A 147 19.44 5.41 26.73
N TYR A 148 18.33 5.93 26.21
CA TYR A 148 17.76 7.20 26.66
C TYR A 148 17.12 7.13 28.06
N ILE A 149 16.64 5.96 28.50
CA ILE A 149 16.00 5.77 29.79
C ILE A 149 17.05 5.53 30.92
N THR A 150 18.19 4.94 30.59
CA THR A 150 19.23 4.61 31.54
C THR A 150 20.23 5.73 31.83
N GLY A 151 20.17 6.84 31.07
CA GLY A 151 20.87 8.10 31.37
C GLY A 151 22.34 7.94 31.70
N THR A 152 23.16 7.48 30.78
CA THR A 152 24.63 7.58 30.83
C THR A 152 25.12 8.46 29.71
#